data_de86f0805229c347a0a7906d6149cb77
#
_entry.id   de86f0805229c347a0a7906d6149cb77
#
_cell.length_a   1.000
_cell.length_b   1.000
_cell.length_c   1.000
_cell.angle_alpha   90.00
_cell.angle_beta   90.00
_cell.angle_gamma   90.00
#
_symmetry.space_group_name_H-M   'P 1'
#
loop_
_entity.id
_entity.type
_entity.pdbx_description
1 polymer ?
#
loop_
_entity_poly.entity_id
_entity_poly.type
_entity_poly.pdbx_seq_one_letter_code
_entity_poly.pdbx_strand_id
1 'polypeptide(L)'
;MSGQQQIPYLEERKLIKRWSGPWPMLANMAFTLLIFAVTWWVFQDPRGIMRFYTPYVGYNYCRWWLIILIWMAYIFDFWPFRRDWVRSAHPLQKGLVLALVSVGIMIAMIHGFFEGVLGNLAFAYFNPAQLQKLGLTDFYSTEYAAQACMMFAVIASWISPAWLVALEGQPWAGLSQPVRGFSIWLGTFCLSLLIYFMTMHNHMGILYYPWQYFTAICPPYWEHFAETVSANFHVAWIMCCTVVVWFMEGIWERFPFTMIKTPWLRRLALFFGIIAISWALCMFFWYMQELVWG
;
A
#
# COMPACT_ATOMS: atom_id res chain seq x y z
N MET A 1 0.22 -13.21 36.55
CA MET A 1 0.49 -11.78 36.37
C MET A 1 1.39 -11.69 35.14
N SER A 2 0.79 -11.56 33.97
CA SER A 2 1.52 -11.41 32.70
C SER A 2 1.81 -9.94 32.51
N GLY A 3 3.07 -9.55 32.66
CA GLY A 3 3.51 -8.20 32.34
C GLY A 3 3.18 -7.88 30.88
N GLN A 4 2.26 -6.97 30.68
CA GLN A 4 2.14 -6.26 29.43
C GLN A 4 3.51 -5.61 29.17
N GLN A 5 4.28 -6.15 28.26
CA GLN A 5 5.38 -5.39 27.67
C GLN A 5 4.75 -4.18 26.96
N GLN A 6 4.65 -3.09 27.69
CA GLN A 6 4.35 -1.79 27.13
C GLN A 6 5.42 -1.54 26.04
N ILE A 7 4.96 -1.30 24.83
CA ILE A 7 5.84 -1.00 23.71
C ILE A 7 6.54 0.32 24.06
N PRO A 8 7.86 0.34 24.32
CA PRO A 8 8.57 1.55 24.78
C PRO A 8 8.42 2.74 23.85
N TYR A 9 8.05 2.49 22.61
CA TYR A 9 7.85 3.46 21.54
C TYR A 9 6.72 4.47 21.82
N LEU A 10 5.69 4.10 22.61
CA LEU A 10 4.59 5.01 22.91
C LEU A 10 4.89 5.95 24.09
N GLU A 11 5.81 5.59 24.98
CA GLU A 11 6.20 6.46 26.09
C GLU A 11 7.15 7.61 25.66
N GLU A 12 7.99 7.40 24.67
CA GLU A 12 8.91 8.44 24.17
C GLU A 12 8.21 9.57 23.40
N ARG A 13 6.96 9.39 22.97
CA ARG A 13 6.18 10.47 22.33
C ARG A 13 5.73 11.60 23.27
N LYS A 14 5.98 11.50 24.58
CA LYS A 14 5.72 12.59 25.54
C LYS A 14 6.60 13.84 25.33
N LEU A 15 7.59 13.77 24.45
CA LEU A 15 8.51 14.88 24.16
C LEU A 15 7.98 15.89 23.13
N ILE A 16 6.87 15.64 22.47
CA ILE A 16 6.28 16.64 21.58
C ILE A 16 5.49 17.62 22.43
N LYS A 17 6.03 18.83 22.58
CA LYS A 17 5.31 19.96 23.20
C LYS A 17 3.95 20.09 22.50
N ARG A 18 2.89 19.75 23.21
CA ARG A 18 1.54 19.90 22.67
C ARG A 18 1.26 21.39 22.52
N TRP A 19 1.06 21.80 21.29
CA TRP A 19 0.54 23.14 21.04
C TRP A 19 -0.88 23.19 21.58
N SER A 20 -1.23 24.27 22.25
CA SER A 20 -2.57 24.50 22.77
C SER A 20 -3.42 25.24 21.73
N GLY A 21 -4.74 24.98 21.73
CA GLY A 21 -5.69 25.68 20.86
C GLY A 21 -5.81 25.10 19.45
N PRO A 22 -6.45 25.82 18.52
CA PRO A 22 -6.74 25.33 17.16
C PRO A 22 -5.54 25.37 16.22
N TRP A 23 -4.45 26.05 16.59
CA TRP A 23 -3.29 26.28 15.72
C TRP A 23 -2.63 25.02 15.17
N PRO A 24 -2.44 23.94 15.94
CA PRO A 24 -1.86 22.71 15.41
C PRO A 24 -2.73 22.09 14.31
N MET A 25 -4.04 22.13 14.49
CA MET A 25 -4.98 21.62 13.49
C MET A 25 -4.93 22.46 12.22
N LEU A 26 -4.99 23.78 12.35
CA LEU A 26 -4.91 24.70 11.20
C LEU A 26 -3.58 24.58 10.45
N ALA A 27 -2.46 24.51 11.19
CA ALA A 27 -1.14 24.30 10.59
C ALA A 27 -1.04 22.97 9.85
N ASN A 28 -1.59 21.90 10.44
CA ASN A 28 -1.61 20.58 9.82
C ASN A 28 -2.49 20.56 8.56
N MET A 29 -3.66 21.20 8.61
CA MET A 29 -4.54 21.34 7.43
C MET A 29 -3.83 22.14 6.32
N ALA A 30 -3.24 23.29 6.64
CA ALA A 30 -2.52 24.11 5.67
C ALA A 30 -1.35 23.35 5.04
N PHE A 31 -0.59 22.61 5.85
CA PHE A 31 0.51 21.78 5.38
C PHE A 31 0.03 20.63 4.49
N THR A 32 -1.05 19.97 4.87
CA THR A 32 -1.66 18.91 4.07
C THR A 32 -2.17 19.43 2.73
N LEU A 33 -2.84 20.58 2.72
CA LEU A 33 -3.31 21.21 1.50
C LEU A 33 -2.15 21.66 0.60
N LEU A 34 -1.07 22.19 1.19
CA LEU A 34 0.13 22.56 0.45
C LEU A 34 0.78 21.35 -0.20
N ILE A 35 0.98 20.26 0.56
CA ILE A 35 1.53 19.01 0.02
C ILE A 35 0.62 18.45 -1.07
N PHE A 36 -0.71 18.45 -0.84
CA PHE A 36 -1.66 18.02 -1.85
C PHE A 36 -1.54 18.85 -3.13
N ALA A 37 -1.53 20.18 -3.02
CA ALA A 37 -1.44 21.06 -4.18
C ALA A 37 -0.12 20.85 -4.96
N VAL A 38 1.01 20.71 -4.24
CA VAL A 38 2.31 20.44 -4.86
C VAL A 38 2.33 19.08 -5.55
N THR A 39 1.86 18.03 -4.88
CA THR A 39 1.82 16.68 -5.46
C THR A 39 0.84 16.58 -6.61
N TRP A 40 -0.31 17.24 -6.52
CA TRP A 40 -1.24 17.36 -7.62
C TRP A 40 -0.56 18.00 -8.85
N TRP A 41 0.06 19.16 -8.65
CA TRP A 41 0.73 19.87 -9.75
C TRP A 41 1.88 19.07 -10.35
N VAL A 42 2.66 18.36 -9.53
CA VAL A 42 3.78 17.56 -10.02
C VAL A 42 3.31 16.34 -10.82
N PHE A 43 2.35 15.59 -10.30
CA PHE A 43 2.04 14.26 -10.81
C PHE A 43 0.74 14.18 -11.62
N GLN A 44 -0.20 15.09 -11.44
CA GLN A 44 -1.53 14.98 -11.99
C GLN A 44 -1.92 16.10 -12.95
N ASP A 45 -1.45 17.31 -12.71
CA ASP A 45 -1.79 18.44 -13.57
C ASP A 45 -1.11 18.29 -14.95
N PRO A 46 -1.88 18.34 -16.06
CA PRO A 46 -1.30 18.28 -17.41
C PRO A 46 -0.27 19.38 -17.71
N ARG A 47 -0.28 20.45 -16.92
CA ARG A 47 0.67 21.58 -17.01
C ARG A 47 1.89 21.40 -16.10
N GLY A 48 1.86 20.38 -15.23
CA GLY A 48 2.90 20.11 -14.25
C GLY A 48 4.16 19.49 -14.81
N ILE A 49 5.08 19.16 -13.90
CA ILE A 49 6.41 18.63 -14.26
C ILE A 49 6.28 17.27 -14.98
N MET A 50 5.37 16.42 -14.49
CA MET A 50 5.16 15.05 -14.98
C MET A 50 4.08 14.96 -16.07
N ARG A 51 3.81 16.05 -16.77
CA ARG A 51 2.73 16.15 -17.77
C ARG A 51 2.73 15.08 -18.87
N PHE A 52 3.86 14.42 -19.08
CA PHE A 52 4.00 13.33 -20.07
C PHE A 52 3.77 11.95 -19.46
N TYR A 53 3.64 11.86 -18.14
CA TYR A 53 3.39 10.63 -17.43
C TYR A 53 1.94 10.55 -17.02
N THR A 54 1.45 9.34 -16.95
CA THR A 54 0.09 9.09 -16.52
C THR A 54 -0.04 9.23 -15.00
N PRO A 55 -1.24 9.56 -14.49
CA PRO A 55 -1.48 9.57 -13.05
C PRO A 55 -1.10 8.27 -12.35
N TYR A 56 -1.30 7.12 -13.01
CA TYR A 56 -0.97 5.81 -12.45
C TYR A 56 0.52 5.61 -12.20
N VAL A 57 1.38 6.18 -13.02
CA VAL A 57 2.84 6.16 -12.79
C VAL A 57 3.18 6.85 -11.47
N GLY A 58 2.66 8.04 -11.24
CA GLY A 58 2.85 8.78 -10.00
C GLY A 58 2.29 8.03 -8.79
N TYR A 59 1.07 7.50 -8.90
CA TYR A 59 0.45 6.69 -7.85
C TYR A 59 1.24 5.43 -7.54
N ASN A 60 1.77 4.76 -8.56
CA ASN A 60 2.60 3.57 -8.40
C ASN A 60 3.82 3.88 -7.52
N TYR A 61 4.58 4.91 -7.83
CA TYR A 61 5.73 5.31 -7.03
C TYR A 61 5.34 5.71 -5.60
N CYS A 62 4.31 6.50 -5.42
CA CYS A 62 3.85 6.91 -4.10
C CYS A 62 3.40 5.71 -3.24
N ARG A 63 2.69 4.75 -3.83
CA ARG A 63 2.23 3.54 -3.14
C ARG A 63 3.40 2.64 -2.75
N TRP A 64 4.31 2.42 -3.66
CA TRP A 64 5.50 1.63 -3.37
C TRP A 64 6.36 2.28 -2.30
N TRP A 65 6.54 3.57 -2.35
CA TRP A 65 7.30 4.27 -1.31
C TRP A 65 6.63 4.13 0.06
N LEU A 66 5.33 4.29 0.13
CA LEU A 66 4.56 4.09 1.37
C LEU A 66 4.73 2.68 1.95
N ILE A 67 4.57 1.64 1.13
CA ILE A 67 4.70 0.26 1.63
C ILE A 67 6.13 -0.06 2.09
N ILE A 68 7.13 0.46 1.40
CA ILE A 68 8.52 0.29 1.81
C ILE A 68 8.81 1.00 3.14
N LEU A 69 8.28 2.18 3.36
CA LEU A 69 8.37 2.86 4.65
C LEU A 69 7.69 2.05 5.78
N ILE A 70 6.53 1.46 5.48
CA ILE A 70 5.85 0.54 6.42
C ILE A 70 6.73 -0.68 6.70
N TRP A 71 7.30 -1.31 5.69
CA TRP A 71 8.19 -2.45 5.88
C TRP A 71 9.43 -2.07 6.70
N MET A 72 10.11 -0.98 6.35
CA MET A 72 11.29 -0.52 7.08
C MET A 72 10.98 -0.23 8.54
N ALA A 73 9.90 0.50 8.82
CA ALA A 73 9.60 0.96 10.18
C ALA A 73 8.99 -0.14 11.07
N TYR A 74 8.05 -0.94 10.53
CA TYR A 74 7.25 -1.85 11.36
C TYR A 74 7.65 -3.32 11.23
N ILE A 75 8.13 -3.76 10.06
CA ILE A 75 8.55 -5.15 9.86
C ILE A 75 10.02 -5.31 10.23
N PHE A 76 10.88 -4.47 9.67
CA PHE A 76 12.32 -4.57 9.86
C PHE A 76 12.85 -3.80 11.07
N ASP A 77 12.04 -2.96 11.73
CA ASP A 77 12.47 -2.11 12.84
C ASP A 77 13.76 -1.33 12.48
N PHE A 78 13.74 -0.76 11.28
CA PHE A 78 14.85 -0.03 10.63
C PHE A 78 16.13 -0.85 10.37
N TRP A 79 16.12 -2.17 10.56
CA TRP A 79 17.27 -2.96 10.13
C TRP A 79 17.56 -2.74 8.63
N PRO A 80 18.83 -2.65 8.15
CA PRO A 80 20.08 -2.88 8.86
C PRO A 80 20.66 -1.70 9.65
N PHE A 81 19.93 -0.60 9.74
CA PHE A 81 20.36 0.54 10.54
C PHE A 81 20.30 0.20 12.03
N ARG A 82 21.31 0.67 12.77
CA ARG A 82 21.30 0.50 14.22
C ARG A 82 20.17 1.35 14.81
N ARG A 83 19.36 0.73 15.65
CA ARG A 83 18.26 1.41 16.33
C ARG A 83 18.72 2.65 17.10
N ASP A 84 19.89 2.54 17.75
CA ASP A 84 20.50 3.65 18.46
C ASP A 84 20.86 4.81 17.53
N TRP A 85 21.38 4.52 16.33
CA TRP A 85 21.63 5.56 15.34
C TRP A 85 20.34 6.25 14.89
N VAL A 86 19.28 5.48 14.60
CA VAL A 86 17.98 6.04 14.19
C VAL A 86 17.39 6.94 15.28
N ARG A 87 17.65 6.61 16.56
CA ARG A 87 17.18 7.40 17.70
C ARG A 87 18.02 8.67 17.93
N SER A 88 19.33 8.57 17.83
CA SER A 88 20.29 9.63 18.19
C SER A 88 20.68 10.57 17.06
N ALA A 89 20.57 10.12 15.79
CA ALA A 89 20.98 10.93 14.65
C ALA A 89 20.09 12.17 14.49
N HIS A 90 20.70 13.23 13.98
CA HIS A 90 19.98 14.47 13.67
C HIS A 90 18.79 14.18 12.72
N PRO A 91 17.58 14.72 12.97
CA PRO A 91 16.38 14.39 12.19
C PRO A 91 16.54 14.54 10.68
N LEU A 92 17.21 15.58 10.22
CA LEU A 92 17.47 15.82 8.80
C LEU A 92 18.36 14.71 8.20
N GLN A 93 19.46 14.36 8.89
CA GLN A 93 20.40 13.36 8.42
C GLN A 93 19.75 11.99 8.29
N LYS A 94 19.04 11.53 9.35
CA LYS A 94 18.35 10.24 9.30
C LYS A 94 17.22 10.23 8.27
N GLY A 95 16.47 11.34 8.16
CA GLY A 95 15.41 11.47 7.18
C GLY A 95 15.92 11.35 5.75
N LEU A 96 17.00 12.03 5.40
CA LEU A 96 17.62 11.93 4.07
C LEU A 96 18.16 10.54 3.78
N VAL A 97 18.87 9.92 4.73
CA VAL A 97 19.40 8.57 4.53
C VAL A 97 18.27 7.54 4.35
N LEU A 98 17.27 7.57 5.22
CA LEU A 98 16.12 6.64 5.12
C LEU A 98 15.30 6.90 3.86
N ALA A 99 15.12 8.15 3.44
CA ALA A 99 14.46 8.49 2.19
C ALA A 99 15.22 7.94 0.97
N LEU A 100 16.52 8.17 0.89
CA LEU A 100 17.34 7.66 -0.22
C LEU A 100 17.31 6.13 -0.29
N VAL A 101 17.45 5.45 0.85
CA VAL A 101 17.39 3.98 0.89
C VAL A 101 16.01 3.48 0.50
N SER A 102 14.94 4.08 1.02
CA SER A 102 13.58 3.67 0.67
C SER A 102 13.25 3.88 -0.80
N VAL A 103 13.71 4.99 -1.39
CA VAL A 103 13.58 5.25 -2.84
C VAL A 103 14.40 4.24 -3.65
N GLY A 104 15.62 3.92 -3.22
CA GLY A 104 16.45 2.89 -3.89
C GLY A 104 15.77 1.51 -3.88
N ILE A 105 15.19 1.09 -2.73
CA ILE A 105 14.44 -0.15 -2.64
C ILE A 105 13.18 -0.08 -3.53
N MET A 106 12.48 1.03 -3.56
CA MET A 106 11.32 1.24 -4.42
C MET A 106 11.65 1.03 -5.89
N ILE A 107 12.72 1.66 -6.37
CA ILE A 107 13.19 1.52 -7.76
C ILE A 107 13.56 0.05 -8.04
N ALA A 108 14.27 -0.60 -7.12
CA ALA A 108 14.63 -2.01 -7.27
C ALA A 108 13.40 -2.93 -7.31
N MET A 109 12.36 -2.64 -6.53
CA MET A 109 11.13 -3.42 -6.56
C MET A 109 10.33 -3.20 -7.84
N ILE A 110 10.10 -1.97 -8.25
CA ILE A 110 9.32 -1.65 -9.45
C ILE A 110 10.05 -2.11 -10.70
N HIS A 111 11.23 -1.57 -10.94
CA HIS A 111 11.96 -1.80 -12.21
C HIS A 111 12.80 -3.08 -12.20
N GLY A 112 13.35 -3.47 -11.05
CA GLY A 112 14.14 -4.70 -10.95
C GLY A 112 13.25 -5.94 -10.89
N PHE A 113 12.38 -6.02 -9.89
CA PHE A 113 11.60 -7.23 -9.63
C PHE A 113 10.35 -7.33 -10.50
N PHE A 114 9.45 -6.33 -10.45
CA PHE A 114 8.19 -6.43 -11.20
C PHE A 114 8.41 -6.30 -12.71
N GLU A 115 9.04 -5.26 -13.16
CA GLU A 115 9.30 -5.05 -14.58
C GLU A 115 10.37 -6.00 -15.11
N GLY A 116 11.52 -6.06 -14.43
CA GLY A 116 12.69 -6.81 -14.88
C GLY A 116 12.54 -8.32 -14.77
N VAL A 117 12.08 -8.82 -13.63
CA VAL A 117 11.95 -10.27 -13.39
C VAL A 117 10.58 -10.76 -13.81
N LEU A 118 9.50 -10.33 -13.15
CA LEU A 118 8.16 -10.86 -13.41
C LEU A 118 7.67 -10.51 -14.82
N GLY A 119 7.90 -9.28 -15.26
CA GLY A 119 7.46 -8.80 -16.57
C GLY A 119 8.15 -9.48 -17.75
N ASN A 120 9.39 -9.92 -17.59
CA ASN A 120 10.11 -10.63 -18.65
C ASN A 120 9.91 -12.15 -18.61
N LEU A 121 9.70 -12.74 -17.40
CA LEU A 121 9.66 -14.19 -17.26
C LEU A 121 8.24 -14.78 -17.37
N ALA A 122 7.22 -14.06 -16.86
CA ALA A 122 5.91 -14.67 -16.70
C ALA A 122 4.73 -13.75 -17.06
N PHE A 123 4.78 -12.47 -16.69
CA PHE A 123 3.61 -11.59 -16.71
C PHE A 123 3.92 -10.28 -17.45
N ALA A 124 3.87 -10.32 -18.78
CA ALA A 124 4.23 -9.21 -19.66
C ALA A 124 3.57 -7.87 -19.30
N TYR A 125 2.42 -7.90 -18.66
CA TYR A 125 1.72 -6.68 -18.23
C TYR A 125 2.44 -5.87 -17.15
N PHE A 126 3.47 -6.40 -16.49
CA PHE A 126 4.33 -5.61 -15.61
C PHE A 126 5.44 -4.85 -16.36
N ASN A 127 5.67 -5.17 -17.63
CA ASN A 127 6.78 -4.59 -18.38
C ASN A 127 6.28 -3.80 -19.60
N PRO A 128 6.46 -2.46 -19.63
CA PRO A 128 6.04 -1.63 -20.75
C PRO A 128 6.61 -2.10 -22.10
N ALA A 129 7.87 -2.51 -22.11
CA ALA A 129 8.51 -2.96 -23.35
C ALA A 129 7.92 -4.26 -23.91
N GLN A 130 7.42 -5.16 -23.04
CA GLN A 130 6.72 -6.36 -23.49
C GLN A 130 5.32 -6.01 -24.03
N LEU A 131 4.62 -5.09 -23.37
CA LEU A 131 3.32 -4.60 -23.83
C LEU A 131 3.42 -3.89 -25.17
N GLN A 132 4.49 -3.11 -25.41
CA GLN A 132 4.76 -2.48 -26.72
C GLN A 132 4.95 -3.52 -27.82
N LYS A 133 5.66 -4.62 -27.55
CA LYS A 133 5.78 -5.74 -28.51
C LYS A 133 4.44 -6.38 -28.85
N LEU A 134 3.46 -6.29 -27.96
CA LEU A 134 2.10 -6.75 -28.18
C LEU A 134 1.22 -5.71 -28.89
N GLY A 135 1.76 -4.55 -29.23
CA GLY A 135 1.08 -3.54 -30.03
C GLY A 135 0.53 -2.34 -29.27
N LEU A 136 0.76 -2.24 -27.93
CA LEU A 136 0.39 -1.04 -27.18
C LEU A 136 1.30 0.13 -27.55
N THR A 137 0.73 1.33 -27.55
CA THR A 137 1.53 2.55 -27.63
C THR A 137 2.35 2.75 -26.37
N ASP A 138 3.38 3.57 -26.42
CA ASP A 138 4.25 3.87 -25.30
C ASP A 138 3.45 4.36 -24.07
N PHE A 139 2.48 5.24 -24.31
CA PHE A 139 1.60 5.76 -23.26
C PHE A 139 0.84 4.64 -22.55
N TYR A 140 0.09 3.83 -23.28
CA TYR A 140 -0.74 2.78 -22.69
C TYR A 140 0.08 1.66 -22.07
N SER A 141 1.20 1.29 -22.66
CA SER A 141 2.08 0.26 -22.10
C SER A 141 2.64 0.67 -20.73
N THR A 142 3.05 1.92 -20.59
CA THR A 142 3.53 2.48 -19.33
C THR A 142 2.41 2.58 -18.28
N GLU A 143 1.23 3.03 -18.70
CA GLU A 143 0.05 3.12 -17.85
C GLU A 143 -0.36 1.76 -17.27
N TYR A 144 -0.50 0.76 -18.11
CA TYR A 144 -0.90 -0.58 -17.69
C TYR A 144 0.13 -1.26 -16.78
N ALA A 145 1.40 -1.14 -17.11
CA ALA A 145 2.44 -1.69 -16.26
C ALA A 145 2.47 -1.02 -14.89
N ALA A 146 2.32 0.31 -14.86
CA ALA A 146 2.23 1.07 -13.61
C ALA A 146 0.99 0.67 -12.79
N GLN A 147 -0.17 0.54 -13.44
CA GLN A 147 -1.41 0.10 -12.80
C GLN A 147 -1.27 -1.31 -12.20
N ALA A 148 -0.75 -2.26 -12.95
CA ALA A 148 -0.55 -3.62 -12.50
C ALA A 148 0.36 -3.68 -11.27
N CYS A 149 1.49 -2.98 -11.32
CA CYS A 149 2.44 -2.91 -10.22
C CYS A 149 1.86 -2.20 -8.98
N MET A 150 1.10 -1.12 -9.19
CA MET A 150 0.42 -0.38 -8.13
C MET A 150 -0.62 -1.25 -7.41
N MET A 151 -1.40 -2.07 -8.13
CA MET A 151 -2.39 -2.96 -7.53
C MET A 151 -1.77 -3.94 -6.55
N PHE A 152 -0.59 -4.48 -6.86
CA PHE A 152 0.15 -5.28 -5.90
C PHE A 152 0.52 -4.46 -4.64
N ALA A 153 1.05 -3.25 -4.81
CA ALA A 153 1.42 -2.40 -3.69
C ALA A 153 0.22 -2.04 -2.80
N VAL A 154 -0.97 -1.86 -3.39
CA VAL A 154 -2.22 -1.66 -2.65
C VAL A 154 -2.55 -2.86 -1.77
N ILE A 155 -2.47 -4.07 -2.30
CA ILE A 155 -2.69 -5.30 -1.53
C ILE A 155 -1.64 -5.45 -0.42
N ALA A 156 -0.37 -5.26 -0.73
CA ALA A 156 0.72 -5.34 0.25
C ALA A 156 0.59 -4.29 1.36
N SER A 157 0.06 -3.11 1.05
CA SER A 157 -0.18 -2.03 2.03
C SER A 157 -1.31 -2.33 3.01
N TRP A 158 -2.15 -3.31 2.71
CA TRP A 158 -3.14 -3.86 3.62
C TRP A 158 -2.62 -5.08 4.38
N ILE A 159 -2.11 -6.07 3.66
CA ILE A 159 -1.71 -7.36 4.26
C ILE A 159 -0.58 -7.20 5.27
N SER A 160 0.41 -6.38 4.98
CA SER A 160 1.56 -6.20 5.88
C SER A 160 1.17 -5.59 7.24
N PRO A 161 0.44 -4.46 7.31
CA PRO A 161 -0.01 -3.95 8.60
C PRO A 161 -1.09 -4.84 9.24
N ALA A 162 -1.98 -5.48 8.48
CA ALA A 162 -2.96 -6.41 9.04
C ALA A 162 -2.28 -7.60 9.73
N TRP A 163 -1.17 -8.10 9.17
CA TRP A 163 -0.38 -9.16 9.80
C TRP A 163 0.20 -8.74 11.14
N LEU A 164 0.69 -7.50 11.22
CA LEU A 164 1.27 -6.97 12.46
C LEU A 164 0.20 -6.64 13.50
N VAL A 165 -0.90 -6.01 13.08
CA VAL A 165 -1.97 -5.53 13.96
C VAL A 165 -2.87 -6.67 14.43
N ALA A 166 -3.37 -7.48 13.50
CA ALA A 166 -4.33 -8.53 13.82
C ALA A 166 -3.64 -9.81 14.28
N LEU A 167 -2.59 -10.26 13.59
CA LEU A 167 -1.90 -11.51 13.92
C LEU A 167 -0.71 -11.30 14.87
N GLU A 168 -0.41 -10.05 15.28
CA GLU A 168 0.67 -9.71 16.21
C GLU A 168 2.04 -10.27 15.76
N GLY A 169 2.26 -10.35 14.45
CA GLY A 169 3.48 -10.89 13.86
C GLY A 169 3.64 -12.42 13.95
N GLN A 170 2.61 -13.14 14.40
CA GLN A 170 2.67 -14.61 14.50
C GLN A 170 2.68 -15.27 13.10
N PRO A 171 3.31 -16.44 12.93
CA PRO A 171 3.99 -17.24 13.96
C PRO A 171 5.43 -16.80 14.31
N TRP A 172 5.95 -15.76 13.64
CA TRP A 172 7.37 -15.36 13.71
C TRP A 172 7.67 -14.30 14.78
N ALA A 173 6.70 -13.91 15.58
CA ALA A 173 6.85 -12.86 16.60
C ALA A 173 7.99 -13.13 17.63
N GLY A 174 8.28 -14.40 17.91
CA GLY A 174 9.34 -14.81 18.83
C GLY A 174 10.77 -14.80 18.26
N LEU A 175 10.92 -14.55 16.96
CA LEU A 175 12.24 -14.53 16.32
C LEU A 175 12.91 -13.16 16.52
N SER A 176 14.24 -13.16 16.53
CA SER A 176 15.04 -11.94 16.56
C SER A 176 15.15 -11.29 15.18
N GLN A 177 15.38 -9.96 15.12
CA GLN A 177 15.78 -9.29 13.89
C GLN A 177 17.19 -9.73 13.48
N PRO A 178 17.48 -9.91 12.18
CA PRO A 178 16.61 -9.62 11.02
C PRO A 178 15.69 -10.80 10.60
N VAL A 179 15.84 -11.98 11.18
CA VAL A 179 15.11 -13.20 10.76
C VAL A 179 13.60 -12.98 10.87
N ARG A 180 13.14 -12.38 11.98
CA ARG A 180 11.73 -12.03 12.15
C ARG A 180 11.22 -11.15 11.00
N GLY A 181 11.97 -10.09 10.69
CA GLY A 181 11.61 -9.15 9.63
C GLY A 181 11.49 -9.82 8.27
N PHE A 182 12.48 -10.60 7.87
CA PHE A 182 12.45 -11.34 6.60
C PHE A 182 11.33 -12.38 6.55
N SER A 183 11.07 -13.10 7.65
CA SER A 183 9.98 -14.09 7.68
C SER A 183 8.61 -13.44 7.54
N ILE A 184 8.34 -12.35 8.26
CA ILE A 184 7.10 -11.60 8.14
C ILE A 184 6.97 -10.98 6.75
N TRP A 185 8.03 -10.34 6.26
CA TRP A 185 8.04 -9.72 4.94
C TRP A 185 7.77 -10.75 3.84
N LEU A 186 8.49 -11.87 3.83
CA LEU A 186 8.31 -12.93 2.84
C LEU A 186 6.90 -13.53 2.90
N GLY A 187 6.40 -13.81 4.10
CA GLY A 187 5.05 -14.34 4.28
C GLY A 187 3.97 -13.39 3.80
N THR A 188 4.06 -12.11 4.16
CA THR A 188 3.11 -11.09 3.70
C THR A 188 3.24 -10.80 2.22
N PHE A 189 4.45 -10.83 1.68
CA PHE A 189 4.71 -10.65 0.26
C PHE A 189 4.12 -11.80 -0.57
N CYS A 190 4.37 -13.05 -0.19
CA CYS A 190 3.79 -14.21 -0.85
C CYS A 190 2.25 -14.23 -0.77
N LEU A 191 1.69 -13.88 0.40
CA LEU A 191 0.24 -13.78 0.56
C LEU A 191 -0.33 -12.65 -0.32
N SER A 192 0.36 -11.52 -0.41
CA SER A 192 -0.05 -10.42 -1.30
C SER A 192 -0.01 -10.82 -2.77
N LEU A 193 1.02 -11.58 -3.20
CA LEU A 193 1.08 -12.14 -4.55
C LEU A 193 -0.07 -13.12 -4.81
N LEU A 194 -0.36 -14.00 -3.86
CA LEU A 194 -1.47 -14.95 -3.98
C LEU A 194 -2.80 -14.21 -4.15
N ILE A 195 -3.08 -13.23 -3.29
CA ILE A 195 -4.30 -12.42 -3.38
C ILE A 195 -4.33 -11.65 -4.71
N TYR A 196 -3.20 -11.07 -5.13
CA TYR A 196 -3.09 -10.38 -6.40
C TYR A 196 -3.48 -11.29 -7.57
N PHE A 197 -2.93 -12.50 -7.64
CA PHE A 197 -3.25 -13.44 -8.72
C PHE A 197 -4.68 -13.95 -8.66
N MET A 198 -5.26 -14.10 -7.47
CA MET A 198 -6.65 -14.51 -7.34
C MET A 198 -7.65 -13.42 -7.69
N THR A 199 -7.33 -12.15 -7.44
CA THR A 199 -8.29 -11.04 -7.57
C THR A 199 -8.01 -10.13 -8.76
N MET A 200 -6.74 -9.81 -9.02
CA MET A 200 -6.35 -8.81 -10.01
C MET A 200 -5.80 -9.41 -11.30
N HIS A 201 -5.20 -10.60 -11.24
CA HIS A 201 -4.62 -11.23 -12.43
C HIS A 201 -5.67 -11.45 -13.55
N ASN A 202 -6.89 -11.84 -13.19
CA ASN A 202 -7.94 -12.05 -14.18
C ASN A 202 -8.29 -10.75 -14.93
N HIS A 203 -8.25 -9.61 -14.25
CA HIS A 203 -8.47 -8.30 -14.86
C HIS A 203 -7.28 -7.88 -15.73
N MET A 204 -6.05 -8.03 -15.23
CA MET A 204 -4.84 -7.78 -16.01
C MET A 204 -4.65 -8.83 -17.10
N GLY A 205 -5.04 -10.09 -16.85
CA GLY A 205 -4.98 -11.19 -17.79
C GLY A 205 -5.92 -11.03 -18.99
N ILE A 206 -7.07 -10.36 -18.84
CA ILE A 206 -7.94 -10.04 -19.97
C ILE A 206 -7.28 -9.01 -20.88
N LEU A 207 -6.46 -8.10 -20.35
CA LEU A 207 -5.63 -7.19 -21.15
C LEU A 207 -4.52 -7.93 -21.92
N TYR A 208 -4.13 -9.10 -21.44
CA TYR A 208 -3.08 -9.91 -22.02
C TYR A 208 -3.61 -11.12 -22.78
N TYR A 209 -4.64 -11.79 -22.26
CA TYR A 209 -5.33 -12.95 -22.83
C TYR A 209 -6.80 -12.64 -23.09
N PRO A 210 -7.26 -12.81 -24.24
CA PRO A 210 -6.61 -12.85 -25.54
C PRO A 210 -6.29 -11.42 -25.97
N TRP A 211 -5.02 -11.09 -25.97
CA TRP A 211 -4.55 -9.75 -26.36
C TRP A 211 -5.10 -9.31 -27.71
N GLN A 212 -5.16 -10.24 -28.64
CA GLN A 212 -5.70 -9.98 -29.98
C GLN A 212 -7.17 -9.53 -29.94
N TYR A 213 -7.97 -10.11 -29.04
CA TYR A 213 -9.35 -9.65 -28.82
C TYR A 213 -9.37 -8.25 -28.24
N PHE A 214 -8.55 -8.02 -27.23
CA PHE A 214 -8.46 -6.72 -26.58
C PHE A 214 -7.98 -5.63 -27.55
N THR A 215 -6.95 -5.88 -28.35
CA THR A 215 -6.46 -4.93 -29.35
C THR A 215 -7.47 -4.68 -30.46
N ALA A 216 -8.29 -5.64 -30.81
CA ALA A 216 -9.34 -5.46 -31.80
C ALA A 216 -10.47 -4.54 -31.32
N ILE A 217 -10.72 -4.51 -30.02
CA ILE A 217 -11.76 -3.68 -29.42
C ILE A 217 -11.25 -2.43 -28.71
N CYS A 218 -9.95 -2.33 -28.51
CA CYS A 218 -9.26 -1.22 -27.87
C CYS A 218 -8.78 -0.20 -28.91
N PRO A 219 -8.59 1.07 -28.54
CA PRO A 219 -9.50 1.86 -27.75
C PRO A 219 -10.77 2.11 -28.54
N PRO A 220 -11.91 2.37 -27.97
CA PRO A 220 -12.23 2.95 -26.67
C PRO A 220 -12.61 1.93 -25.58
N TYR A 221 -12.62 0.65 -25.87
CA TYR A 221 -13.23 -0.37 -25.01
C TYR A 221 -12.35 -0.80 -23.82
N TRP A 222 -11.07 -0.44 -23.82
CA TRP A 222 -10.21 -0.69 -22.67
C TRP A 222 -10.67 0.08 -21.41
N GLU A 223 -11.33 1.22 -21.60
CA GLU A 223 -11.95 1.98 -20.50
C GLU A 223 -13.03 1.15 -19.81
N HIS A 224 -13.88 0.49 -20.58
CA HIS A 224 -14.88 -0.44 -20.03
C HIS A 224 -14.27 -1.58 -19.24
N PHE A 225 -13.09 -2.00 -19.58
CA PHE A 225 -12.40 -3.04 -18.84
C PHE A 225 -11.87 -2.52 -17.49
N ALA A 226 -11.26 -1.35 -17.48
CA ALA A 226 -10.85 -0.66 -16.25
C ALA A 226 -12.05 -0.27 -15.37
N GLU A 227 -13.21 -0.05 -15.98
CA GLU A 227 -14.47 0.30 -15.35
C GLU A 227 -15.31 -0.91 -14.94
N THR A 228 -14.84 -2.15 -15.15
CA THR A 228 -15.63 -3.28 -14.65
C THR A 228 -15.87 -3.11 -13.16
N VAL A 229 -17.12 -3.06 -12.76
CA VAL A 229 -17.60 -2.87 -11.39
C VAL A 229 -16.83 -3.77 -10.41
N SER A 230 -16.51 -4.97 -10.85
CA SER A 230 -15.75 -5.96 -10.09
C SER A 230 -14.34 -5.49 -9.74
N ALA A 231 -13.56 -4.97 -10.71
CA ALA A 231 -12.18 -4.54 -10.46
C ALA A 231 -12.14 -3.31 -9.55
N ASN A 232 -12.95 -2.31 -9.86
CA ASN A 232 -13.04 -1.09 -9.07
C ASN A 232 -13.53 -1.37 -7.64
N PHE A 233 -14.48 -2.26 -7.48
CA PHE A 233 -14.96 -2.69 -6.17
C PHE A 233 -13.86 -3.35 -5.34
N HIS A 234 -13.11 -4.29 -5.92
CA HIS A 234 -12.00 -4.95 -5.21
C HIS A 234 -10.92 -3.96 -4.78
N VAL A 235 -10.55 -3.02 -5.65
CA VAL A 235 -9.58 -1.98 -5.31
C VAL A 235 -10.08 -1.10 -4.18
N ALA A 236 -11.32 -0.62 -4.27
CA ALA A 236 -11.93 0.22 -3.25
C ALA A 236 -12.01 -0.51 -1.90
N TRP A 237 -12.42 -1.78 -1.91
CA TRP A 237 -12.48 -2.60 -0.72
C TRP A 237 -11.11 -2.81 -0.06
N ILE A 238 -10.07 -3.12 -0.84
CA ILE A 238 -8.69 -3.28 -0.33
C ILE A 238 -8.17 -1.95 0.24
N MET A 239 -8.50 -0.83 -0.38
CA MET A 239 -8.19 0.49 0.17
C MET A 239 -8.89 0.72 1.51
N CYS A 240 -10.15 0.37 1.63
CA CYS A 240 -10.87 0.40 2.91
C CYS A 240 -10.20 -0.51 3.95
N CYS A 241 -9.74 -1.71 3.56
CA CYS A 241 -9.00 -2.59 4.46
C CYS A 241 -7.74 -1.92 5.02
N THR A 242 -7.00 -1.20 4.20
CA THR A 242 -5.81 -0.46 4.64
C THR A 242 -6.16 0.62 5.68
N VAL A 243 -7.23 1.37 5.43
CA VAL A 243 -7.71 2.41 6.36
C VAL A 243 -8.18 1.79 7.68
N VAL A 244 -9.00 0.74 7.61
CA VAL A 244 -9.58 0.08 8.79
C VAL A 244 -8.51 -0.55 9.67
N VAL A 245 -7.44 -1.12 9.11
CA VAL A 245 -6.31 -1.64 9.92
C VAL A 245 -5.74 -0.54 10.84
N TRP A 246 -5.45 0.62 10.26
CA TRP A 246 -4.88 1.73 11.03
C TRP A 246 -5.88 2.35 12.00
N PHE A 247 -7.15 2.37 11.63
CA PHE A 247 -8.22 2.84 12.49
C PHE A 247 -8.40 1.92 13.70
N MET A 248 -8.39 0.60 13.49
CA MET A 248 -8.47 -0.40 14.54
C MET A 248 -7.29 -0.33 15.51
N GLU A 249 -6.07 -0.08 15.01
CA GLU A 249 -4.89 0.02 15.87
C GLU A 249 -4.80 1.37 16.58
N GLY A 250 -5.02 2.48 15.86
CA GLY A 250 -4.72 3.81 16.36
C GLY A 250 -5.86 4.50 17.11
N ILE A 251 -7.11 4.11 16.84
CA ILE A 251 -8.30 4.80 17.40
C ILE A 251 -9.13 3.86 18.25
N TRP A 252 -9.47 2.68 17.73
CA TRP A 252 -10.33 1.73 18.41
C TRP A 252 -9.56 0.79 19.34
N GLU A 253 -8.24 0.83 19.37
CA GLU A 253 -7.42 -0.02 20.24
C GLU A 253 -7.81 -1.50 20.16
N ARG A 254 -8.18 -1.93 18.95
CA ARG A 254 -8.66 -3.29 18.62
C ARG A 254 -10.00 -3.67 19.25
N PHE A 255 -10.75 -2.72 19.84
CA PHE A 255 -12.10 -2.97 20.33
C PHE A 255 -13.06 -3.27 19.15
N PRO A 256 -14.04 -4.20 19.27
CA PRO A 256 -14.41 -4.99 20.45
C PRO A 256 -13.64 -6.32 20.60
N PHE A 257 -12.68 -6.61 19.72
CA PHE A 257 -11.99 -7.90 19.66
C PHE A 257 -11.11 -8.17 20.89
N THR A 258 -10.70 -7.12 21.60
CA THR A 258 -10.00 -7.23 22.88
C THR A 258 -10.79 -7.94 23.97
N MET A 259 -12.13 -8.03 23.84
CA MET A 259 -12.99 -8.78 24.75
C MET A 259 -12.84 -10.31 24.60
N ILE A 260 -12.28 -10.78 23.50
CA ILE A 260 -12.05 -12.21 23.26
C ILE A 260 -10.82 -12.67 24.06
N LYS A 261 -11.05 -13.51 25.06
CA LYS A 261 -9.98 -13.98 25.96
C LYS A 261 -8.98 -14.93 25.32
N THR A 262 -9.42 -15.73 24.35
CA THR A 262 -8.58 -16.72 23.67
C THR A 262 -7.70 -16.03 22.60
N PRO A 263 -6.36 -16.04 22.74
CA PRO A 263 -5.49 -15.20 21.90
C PRO A 263 -5.59 -15.53 20.39
N TRP A 264 -5.57 -16.80 20.01
CA TRP A 264 -5.65 -17.17 18.59
C TRP A 264 -7.02 -16.79 17.99
N LEU A 265 -8.11 -16.99 18.73
CA LEU A 265 -9.45 -16.60 18.28
C LEU A 265 -9.58 -15.08 18.13
N ARG A 266 -9.01 -14.32 19.07
CA ARG A 266 -8.96 -12.86 19.00
C ARG A 266 -8.24 -12.39 17.75
N ARG A 267 -7.08 -12.97 17.41
CA ARG A 267 -6.31 -12.64 16.21
C ARG A 267 -7.08 -12.90 14.94
N LEU A 268 -7.66 -14.10 14.83
CA LEU A 268 -8.47 -14.44 13.67
C LEU A 268 -9.73 -13.58 13.56
N ALA A 269 -10.43 -13.37 14.67
CA ALA A 269 -11.61 -12.51 14.70
C ALA A 269 -11.28 -11.07 14.30
N LEU A 270 -10.14 -10.52 14.76
CA LEU A 270 -9.70 -9.19 14.37
C LEU A 270 -9.34 -9.15 12.87
N PHE A 271 -8.62 -10.15 12.36
CA PHE A 271 -8.24 -10.20 10.94
C PHE A 271 -9.48 -10.25 10.03
N PHE A 272 -10.40 -11.16 10.28
CA PHE A 272 -11.64 -11.26 9.50
C PHE A 272 -12.59 -10.09 9.78
N GLY A 273 -12.56 -9.55 10.99
CA GLY A 273 -13.31 -8.36 11.37
C GLY A 273 -12.88 -7.12 10.57
N ILE A 274 -11.60 -6.93 10.37
CA ILE A 274 -11.07 -5.87 9.49
C ILE A 274 -11.64 -6.03 8.09
N ILE A 275 -11.62 -7.22 7.54
CA ILE A 275 -12.14 -7.52 6.20
C ILE A 275 -13.64 -7.20 6.11
N ALA A 276 -14.42 -7.67 7.09
CA ALA A 276 -15.88 -7.47 7.11
C ALA A 276 -16.27 -5.99 7.31
N ILE A 277 -15.62 -5.30 8.23
CA ILE A 277 -15.84 -3.87 8.47
C ILE A 277 -15.48 -3.06 7.22
N SER A 278 -14.37 -3.39 6.58
CA SER A 278 -13.92 -2.73 5.36
C SER A 278 -14.88 -2.94 4.21
N TRP A 279 -15.45 -4.15 4.09
CA TRP A 279 -16.48 -4.43 3.10
C TRP A 279 -17.74 -3.61 3.34
N ALA A 280 -18.23 -3.58 4.58
CA ALA A 280 -19.41 -2.79 4.94
C ALA A 280 -19.18 -1.28 4.69
N LEU A 281 -17.98 -0.78 4.99
CA LEU A 281 -17.59 0.61 4.75
C LEU A 281 -17.52 0.92 3.24
N CYS A 282 -16.97 -0.01 2.46
CA CYS A 282 -16.90 0.11 1.00
C CYS A 282 -18.32 0.16 0.39
N MET A 283 -19.22 -0.73 0.83
CA MET A 283 -20.63 -0.73 0.40
C MET A 283 -21.35 0.56 0.81
N PHE A 284 -21.08 1.05 2.00
CA PHE A 284 -21.64 2.33 2.45
C PHE A 284 -21.19 3.49 1.56
N PHE A 285 -19.89 3.58 1.23
CA PHE A 285 -19.39 4.63 0.35
C PHE A 285 -19.92 4.50 -1.08
N TRP A 286 -20.06 3.27 -1.57
CA TRP A 286 -20.66 3.02 -2.87
C TRP A 286 -22.11 3.52 -2.92
N TYR A 287 -22.89 3.16 -1.91
CA TYR A 287 -24.28 3.65 -1.79
C TYR A 287 -24.36 5.18 -1.66
N MET A 288 -23.47 5.77 -0.88
CA MET A 288 -23.40 7.23 -0.74
C MET A 288 -23.02 7.93 -2.05
N GLN A 289 -22.15 7.32 -2.84
CA GLN A 289 -21.81 7.83 -4.16
C GLN A 289 -23.03 7.85 -5.08
N GLU A 290 -23.79 6.76 -5.13
CA GLU A 290 -25.03 6.70 -5.92
C GLU A 290 -26.05 7.75 -5.46
N LEU A 291 -26.15 7.96 -4.15
CA LEU A 291 -27.09 8.95 -3.59
C LEU A 291 -26.70 10.40 -3.91
N VAL A 292 -25.39 10.68 -3.94
CA VAL A 292 -24.87 12.06 -4.13
C VAL A 292 -24.66 12.41 -5.59
N TRP A 293 -24.25 11.46 -6.41
CA TRP A 293 -23.82 11.67 -7.80
C TRP A 293 -24.77 11.03 -8.83
N GLY A 294 -25.61 10.10 -8.40
CA GLY A 294 -26.59 9.42 -9.26
C GLY A 294 -27.76 10.28 -9.63
#